data_b7199b115a1709e23e3445d5a0bd9446
#
_entry.id   b7199b115a1709e23e3445d5a0bd9446
#
_cell.length_a   1.000
_cell.length_b   1.000
_cell.length_c   1.000
_cell.angle_alpha   90.00
_cell.angle_beta   90.00
_cell.angle_gamma   90.00
#
_symmetry.space_group_name_H-M   'P 1'
#
loop_
_entity.id
_entity.type
_entity.pdbx_description
1 polymer ?
#
loop_
_entity_poly.entity_id
_entity_poly.type
_entity_poly.pdbx_seq_one_letter_code
_entity_poly.pdbx_strand_id
1 'polypeptide(L)'
;LFYSFIEERLFTVPKILIVGGGYAGTTAAKYIRMWSLGAIEVVVVEKSSQFVSCPMSNLVLGGTKTIDDLTFGYDLVQKNHGIQWAQDEVTAINTQAKKVIMKCGELNYDRLIVAPGIDFDYAALPNLMTKDAQQQIPHAWKAGWQTVNLRKQLEQMPDGGVFVMTIPKAPYRCPPGPYERACQVASYFKAHKPNSKVIVLDANAEVISKKGLFQKAWKALYPNIVEYRPNSAIVSVDVATKTVITELDQVKADVLNVIPPQQAGKVAQLANLLEPDYPWCEVDFLTYESKVAPNVHVIGDSVSSGLPKSAHMATSQARVCASAIVELMKGQSPDPAPVFANTCYSFIDDKLAMHVANVYRYDAPKKIMVPAEGGGVSAHASAQEGVYAQAWAQNIWADVLT
;
A
#
# COMPACT_ATOMS: atom_id res chain seq x y z
N LEU A 1 33.30 16.01 -54.65
CA LEU A 1 33.07 14.79 -53.89
C LEU A 1 32.98 15.16 -52.41
N PHE A 2 31.75 15.49 -51.95
CA PHE A 2 31.47 15.66 -50.51
C PHE A 2 30.83 14.33 -50.05
N TYR A 3 31.59 13.55 -49.28
CA TYR A 3 31.03 12.47 -48.48
C TYR A 3 30.44 13.06 -47.22
N SER A 4 29.10 13.12 -47.15
CA SER A 4 28.33 13.36 -45.95
C SER A 4 28.46 12.14 -45.04
N PHE A 5 29.22 12.28 -43.93
CA PHE A 5 29.12 11.33 -42.82
C PHE A 5 27.78 11.56 -42.13
N ILE A 6 26.79 10.75 -42.49
CA ILE A 6 25.62 10.53 -41.65
C ILE A 6 26.10 9.61 -40.51
N GLU A 7 26.39 10.18 -39.34
CA GLU A 7 26.47 9.39 -38.13
C GLU A 7 25.11 8.71 -37.95
N GLU A 8 25.01 7.42 -38.26
CA GLU A 8 23.94 6.58 -37.75
C GLU A 8 24.01 6.59 -36.22
N ARG A 9 23.29 7.51 -35.60
CA ARG A 9 22.89 7.32 -34.21
C ARG A 9 22.07 6.05 -34.17
N LEU A 10 22.67 4.96 -33.74
CA LEU A 10 21.95 3.77 -33.29
C LEU A 10 20.98 4.23 -32.21
N PHE A 11 19.72 4.46 -32.57
CA PHE A 11 18.65 4.75 -31.62
C PHE A 11 18.43 3.50 -30.79
N THR A 12 19.15 3.40 -29.69
CA THR A 12 18.82 2.39 -28.70
C THR A 12 17.44 2.69 -28.13
N VAL A 13 16.57 1.69 -28.15
CA VAL A 13 15.21 1.80 -27.58
C VAL A 13 15.34 2.17 -26.09
N PRO A 14 14.73 3.28 -25.64
CA PRO A 14 14.83 3.68 -24.25
C PRO A 14 14.27 2.60 -23.33
N LYS A 15 14.99 2.32 -22.24
CA LYS A 15 14.63 1.27 -21.29
C LYS A 15 14.26 1.86 -19.92
N ILE A 16 13.02 1.60 -19.50
CA ILE A 16 12.55 1.90 -18.15
C ILE A 16 12.53 0.61 -17.35
N LEU A 17 13.25 0.62 -16.22
CA LEU A 17 13.23 -0.47 -15.26
C LEU A 17 12.32 -0.09 -14.09
N ILE A 18 11.48 -1.02 -13.66
CA ILE A 18 10.54 -0.83 -12.55
C ILE A 18 10.80 -1.90 -11.51
N VAL A 19 11.05 -1.50 -10.27
CA VAL A 19 11.23 -2.43 -9.15
C VAL A 19 9.99 -2.40 -8.27
N GLY A 20 9.30 -3.54 -8.24
CA GLY A 20 8.06 -3.76 -7.51
C GLY A 20 6.83 -3.88 -8.41
N GLY A 21 6.18 -5.05 -8.40
CA GLY A 21 4.98 -5.41 -9.17
C GLY A 21 3.66 -5.16 -8.44
N GLY A 22 3.62 -4.25 -7.46
CA GLY A 22 2.39 -3.86 -6.78
C GLY A 22 1.53 -2.89 -7.60
N TYR A 23 0.51 -2.30 -6.97
CA TYR A 23 -0.41 -1.35 -7.63
C TYR A 23 0.30 -0.24 -8.41
N ALA A 24 1.31 0.39 -7.81
CA ALA A 24 2.03 1.48 -8.45
C ALA A 24 2.89 1.01 -9.63
N GLY A 25 3.75 0.00 -9.41
CA GLY A 25 4.71 -0.41 -10.44
C GLY A 25 4.05 -1.04 -11.66
N THR A 26 3.06 -1.91 -11.46
CA THR A 26 2.32 -2.54 -12.59
C THR A 26 1.52 -1.49 -13.36
N THR A 27 0.86 -0.54 -12.68
CA THR A 27 0.19 0.58 -13.36
C THR A 27 1.18 1.42 -14.17
N ALA A 28 2.34 1.79 -13.60
CA ALA A 28 3.34 2.57 -14.32
C ALA A 28 3.83 1.83 -15.57
N ALA A 29 4.12 0.53 -15.44
CA ALA A 29 4.56 -0.30 -16.56
C ALA A 29 3.55 -0.30 -17.72
N LYS A 30 2.28 -0.55 -17.40
CA LYS A 30 1.17 -0.55 -18.37
C LYS A 30 1.06 0.80 -19.07
N TYR A 31 0.94 1.88 -18.31
CA TYR A 31 0.68 3.20 -18.89
C TYR A 31 1.86 3.78 -19.65
N ILE A 32 3.12 3.48 -19.27
CA ILE A 32 4.29 3.82 -20.10
C ILE A 32 4.22 3.12 -21.45
N ARG A 33 3.93 1.82 -21.50
CA ARG A 33 3.79 1.07 -22.76
C ARG A 33 2.66 1.61 -23.61
N MET A 34 1.48 1.89 -23.01
CA MET A 34 0.33 2.42 -23.74
C MET A 34 0.59 3.80 -24.32
N TRP A 35 1.07 4.75 -23.51
CA TRP A 35 1.22 6.15 -23.92
C TRP A 35 2.45 6.39 -24.80
N SER A 36 3.46 5.53 -24.73
CA SER A 36 4.57 5.55 -25.67
C SER A 36 4.27 4.80 -26.97
N LEU A 37 3.06 4.22 -27.13
CA LEU A 37 2.70 3.34 -28.25
C LEU A 37 3.74 2.23 -28.49
N GLY A 38 4.31 1.72 -27.41
CA GLY A 38 5.33 0.68 -27.45
C GLY A 38 6.76 1.15 -27.73
N ALA A 39 7.01 2.44 -27.93
CA ALA A 39 8.33 2.98 -28.25
C ALA A 39 9.34 2.92 -27.08
N ILE A 40 8.89 2.69 -25.85
CA ILE A 40 9.72 2.56 -24.65
C ILE A 40 9.70 1.09 -24.20
N GLU A 41 10.88 0.49 -24.01
CA GLU A 41 11.01 -0.84 -23.40
C GLU A 41 10.77 -0.73 -21.89
N VAL A 42 9.94 -1.62 -21.35
CA VAL A 42 9.64 -1.66 -19.91
C VAL A 42 9.92 -3.07 -19.37
N VAL A 43 10.75 -3.11 -18.33
CA VAL A 43 11.06 -4.32 -17.57
C VAL A 43 10.62 -4.12 -16.13
N VAL A 44 9.80 -5.04 -15.61
CA VAL A 44 9.42 -5.07 -14.19
C VAL A 44 10.21 -6.15 -13.48
N VAL A 45 10.82 -5.79 -12.35
CA VAL A 45 11.47 -6.74 -11.43
C VAL A 45 10.57 -6.91 -10.21
N GLU A 46 10.09 -8.11 -9.99
CA GLU A 46 9.22 -8.47 -8.84
C GLU A 46 9.62 -9.84 -8.30
N LYS A 47 9.78 -9.95 -6.99
CA LYS A 47 10.18 -11.20 -6.35
C LYS A 47 9.06 -12.22 -6.23
N SER A 48 7.81 -11.75 -6.18
CA SER A 48 6.63 -12.59 -6.02
C SER A 48 6.12 -13.07 -7.38
N SER A 49 5.76 -14.35 -7.46
CA SER A 49 5.14 -14.91 -8.68
C SER A 49 3.70 -14.46 -8.90
N GLN A 50 3.07 -13.92 -7.86
CA GLN A 50 1.66 -13.53 -7.89
C GLN A 50 1.46 -12.16 -7.22
N PHE A 51 0.49 -11.44 -7.74
CA PHE A 51 -0.04 -10.24 -7.12
C PHE A 51 -1.05 -10.61 -6.04
N VAL A 52 -0.90 -10.06 -4.83
CA VAL A 52 -1.87 -10.24 -3.75
C VAL A 52 -2.41 -8.87 -3.34
N SER A 53 -3.71 -8.68 -3.47
CA SER A 53 -4.38 -7.42 -3.16
C SER A 53 -4.49 -7.19 -1.66
N CYS A 54 -3.99 -6.04 -1.15
CA CYS A 54 -4.28 -5.58 0.20
C CYS A 54 -5.70 -4.98 0.36
N PRO A 55 -6.23 -4.18 -0.58
CA PRO A 55 -7.66 -3.91 -0.63
C PRO A 55 -8.49 -5.20 -0.56
N MET A 56 -9.56 -5.17 0.21
CA MET A 56 -10.45 -6.30 0.53
C MET A 56 -9.86 -7.38 1.47
N SER A 57 -8.58 -7.31 1.89
CA SER A 57 -7.97 -8.36 2.72
C SER A 57 -8.57 -8.44 4.14
N ASN A 58 -9.18 -7.38 4.65
CA ASN A 58 -9.93 -7.45 5.91
C ASN A 58 -11.19 -8.35 5.82
N LEU A 59 -11.76 -8.51 4.63
CA LEU A 59 -12.88 -9.42 4.40
C LEU A 59 -12.50 -10.90 4.58
N VAL A 60 -11.21 -11.23 4.44
CA VAL A 60 -10.70 -12.57 4.78
C VAL A 60 -10.79 -12.80 6.29
N LEU A 61 -10.51 -11.78 7.09
CA LEU A 61 -10.64 -11.86 8.56
C LEU A 61 -12.11 -11.98 8.99
N GLY A 62 -13.02 -11.30 8.29
CA GLY A 62 -14.47 -11.43 8.46
C GLY A 62 -15.02 -12.77 7.98
N GLY A 63 -14.31 -13.47 7.09
CA GLY A 63 -14.71 -14.77 6.54
C GLY A 63 -15.60 -14.70 5.29
N THR A 64 -15.76 -13.52 4.67
CA THR A 64 -16.55 -13.35 3.45
C THR A 64 -15.73 -13.48 2.17
N LYS A 65 -14.39 -13.51 2.28
CA LYS A 65 -13.43 -13.80 1.20
C LYS A 65 -12.34 -14.75 1.68
N THR A 66 -11.68 -15.38 0.72
CA THR A 66 -10.44 -16.13 0.93
C THR A 66 -9.26 -15.32 0.42
N ILE A 67 -8.04 -15.76 0.72
CA ILE A 67 -6.84 -15.10 0.17
C ILE A 67 -6.72 -15.36 -1.35
N ASP A 68 -7.25 -16.47 -1.84
CA ASP A 68 -7.24 -16.83 -3.26
C ASP A 68 -8.12 -15.88 -4.08
N ASP A 69 -9.23 -15.37 -3.51
CA ASP A 69 -10.07 -14.33 -4.14
C ASP A 69 -9.33 -13.01 -4.36
N LEU A 70 -8.18 -12.84 -3.72
CA LEU A 70 -7.35 -11.62 -3.75
C LEU A 70 -6.00 -11.85 -4.43
N THR A 71 -5.77 -13.04 -4.99
CA THR A 71 -4.51 -13.46 -5.59
C THR A 71 -4.66 -13.57 -7.11
N PHE A 72 -3.78 -12.93 -7.84
CA PHE A 72 -3.84 -12.80 -9.30
C PHE A 72 -2.49 -13.07 -9.96
N GLY A 73 -2.50 -13.52 -11.22
CA GLY A 73 -1.31 -13.61 -12.06
C GLY A 73 -0.95 -12.26 -12.70
N TYR A 74 0.27 -12.18 -13.25
CA TYR A 74 0.75 -11.04 -14.02
C TYR A 74 0.67 -11.28 -15.54
N ASP A 75 0.25 -12.47 -16.00
CA ASP A 75 0.35 -12.90 -17.39
C ASP A 75 -0.41 -11.99 -18.36
N LEU A 76 -1.61 -11.54 -17.97
CA LEU A 76 -2.45 -10.71 -18.84
C LEU A 76 -1.82 -9.34 -19.09
N VAL A 77 -1.37 -8.64 -18.06
CA VAL A 77 -0.75 -7.31 -18.22
C VAL A 77 0.58 -7.40 -19.00
N GLN A 78 1.36 -8.46 -18.79
CA GLN A 78 2.57 -8.71 -19.56
C GLN A 78 2.25 -8.90 -21.05
N LYS A 79 1.33 -9.80 -21.35
CA LYS A 79 0.95 -10.14 -22.72
C LYS A 79 0.30 -8.97 -23.46
N ASN A 80 -0.66 -8.31 -22.84
CA ASN A 80 -1.45 -7.25 -23.48
C ASN A 80 -0.62 -6.00 -23.79
N HIS A 81 0.42 -5.72 -22.99
CA HIS A 81 1.21 -4.48 -23.13
C HIS A 81 2.67 -4.73 -23.51
N GLY A 82 3.08 -5.98 -23.72
CA GLY A 82 4.47 -6.31 -24.09
C GLY A 82 5.47 -5.91 -23.01
N ILE A 83 5.10 -6.07 -21.74
CA ILE A 83 5.95 -5.79 -20.59
C ILE A 83 6.83 -7.00 -20.32
N GLN A 84 8.15 -6.78 -20.24
CA GLN A 84 9.09 -7.82 -19.80
C GLN A 84 9.04 -7.95 -18.28
N TRP A 85 9.11 -9.19 -17.78
CA TRP A 85 8.99 -9.48 -16.36
C TRP A 85 10.15 -10.35 -15.88
N ALA A 86 10.91 -9.81 -14.92
CA ALA A 86 11.98 -10.54 -14.25
C ALA A 86 11.50 -10.91 -12.84
N GLN A 87 11.18 -12.19 -12.63
CA GLN A 87 10.85 -12.68 -11.29
C GLN A 87 12.15 -12.90 -10.51
N ASP A 88 12.61 -11.86 -9.82
CA ASP A 88 13.86 -11.89 -9.04
C ASP A 88 13.81 -10.90 -7.87
N GLU A 89 14.71 -11.05 -6.92
CA GLU A 89 14.85 -10.16 -5.76
C GLU A 89 16.03 -9.19 -5.95
N VAL A 90 15.73 -7.90 -5.86
CA VAL A 90 16.75 -6.85 -5.89
C VAL A 90 17.57 -6.86 -4.60
N THR A 91 18.87 -6.90 -4.75
CA THR A 91 19.86 -6.94 -3.66
C THR A 91 20.63 -5.64 -3.49
N ALA A 92 20.81 -4.87 -4.58
CA ALA A 92 21.43 -3.55 -4.57
C ALA A 92 20.96 -2.71 -5.77
N ILE A 93 21.06 -1.39 -5.65
CA ILE A 93 20.83 -0.44 -6.74
C ILE A 93 22.00 0.56 -6.75
N ASN A 94 22.68 0.64 -7.88
CA ASN A 94 23.70 1.67 -8.12
C ASN A 94 23.09 2.76 -9.03
N THR A 95 22.63 3.85 -8.41
CA THR A 95 21.96 4.94 -9.12
C THR A 95 22.90 5.74 -10.02
N GLN A 96 24.18 5.82 -9.69
CA GLN A 96 25.20 6.51 -10.49
C GLN A 96 25.55 5.72 -11.77
N ALA A 97 25.75 4.40 -11.64
CA ALA A 97 25.99 3.51 -12.77
C ALA A 97 24.71 3.13 -13.52
N LYS A 98 23.54 3.57 -13.08
CA LYS A 98 22.20 3.20 -13.61
C LYS A 98 22.00 1.70 -13.71
N LYS A 99 22.27 0.99 -12.61
CA LYS A 99 22.26 -0.48 -12.57
C LYS A 99 21.46 -0.99 -11.37
N VAL A 100 20.61 -1.97 -11.62
CA VAL A 100 19.91 -2.76 -10.59
C VAL A 100 20.52 -4.15 -10.53
N ILE A 101 20.91 -4.56 -9.33
CA ILE A 101 21.55 -5.85 -9.04
C ILE A 101 20.50 -6.73 -8.34
N MET A 102 20.32 -7.93 -8.87
CA MET A 102 19.40 -8.94 -8.40
C MET A 102 20.15 -10.20 -7.95
N LYS A 103 19.44 -11.16 -7.40
CA LYS A 103 20.06 -12.46 -7.02
C LYS A 103 20.62 -13.21 -8.21
N CYS A 104 19.96 -13.17 -9.36
CA CYS A 104 20.29 -13.96 -10.56
C CYS A 104 20.91 -13.13 -11.69
N GLY A 105 21.25 -11.87 -11.47
CA GLY A 105 21.88 -11.03 -12.50
C GLY A 105 21.75 -9.53 -12.26
N GLU A 106 21.97 -8.75 -13.30
CA GLU A 106 21.91 -7.30 -13.24
C GLU A 106 21.24 -6.73 -14.49
N LEU A 107 20.60 -5.57 -14.38
CA LEU A 107 19.97 -4.84 -15.47
C LEU A 107 20.36 -3.36 -15.44
N ASN A 108 20.65 -2.81 -16.62
CA ASN A 108 20.85 -1.38 -16.81
C ASN A 108 19.51 -0.71 -17.19
N TYR A 109 19.42 0.59 -16.98
CA TYR A 109 18.24 1.40 -17.29
C TYR A 109 18.60 2.81 -17.74
N ASP A 110 17.73 3.46 -18.49
CA ASP A 110 17.79 4.90 -18.75
C ASP A 110 17.13 5.69 -17.60
N ARG A 111 15.94 5.24 -17.18
CA ARG A 111 15.27 5.69 -15.96
C ARG A 111 14.77 4.51 -15.14
N LEU A 112 14.74 4.69 -13.82
CA LEU A 112 14.32 3.69 -12.85
C LEU A 112 13.05 4.17 -12.13
N ILE A 113 12.07 3.29 -11.98
CA ILE A 113 10.95 3.48 -11.06
C ILE A 113 11.09 2.53 -9.89
N VAL A 114 11.08 3.05 -8.67
CA VAL A 114 11.13 2.32 -7.42
C VAL A 114 9.75 2.37 -6.77
N ALA A 115 9.05 1.23 -6.74
CA ALA A 115 7.67 1.10 -6.26
C ALA A 115 7.53 0.01 -5.17
N PRO A 116 8.31 0.04 -4.09
CA PRO A 116 8.43 -1.07 -3.14
C PRO A 116 7.31 -1.11 -2.10
N GLY A 117 6.40 -0.13 -2.09
CA GLY A 117 5.39 0.02 -1.07
C GLY A 117 5.98 0.34 0.31
N ILE A 118 5.32 -0.13 1.37
CA ILE A 118 5.81 0.03 2.75
C ILE A 118 6.62 -1.17 3.21
N ASP A 119 7.46 -0.93 4.20
CA ASP A 119 8.00 -1.95 5.09
C ASP A 119 7.73 -1.56 6.55
N PHE A 120 8.06 -2.45 7.49
CA PHE A 120 7.82 -2.23 8.90
C PHE A 120 9.10 -1.84 9.62
N ASP A 121 8.99 -0.86 10.49
CA ASP A 121 10.05 -0.51 11.43
C ASP A 121 9.87 -1.31 12.72
N TYR A 122 10.74 -2.30 12.90
CA TYR A 122 10.79 -3.13 14.11
C TYR A 122 11.78 -2.63 15.15
N ALA A 123 12.47 -1.50 14.92
CA ALA A 123 13.44 -0.98 15.89
C ALA A 123 12.79 -0.70 17.26
N ALA A 124 11.55 -0.20 17.25
CA ALA A 124 10.76 0.00 18.48
C ALA A 124 10.13 -1.30 19.04
N LEU A 125 10.12 -2.39 18.25
CA LEU A 125 9.46 -3.66 18.59
C LEU A 125 10.37 -4.86 18.25
N PRO A 126 11.59 -4.93 18.79
CA PRO A 126 12.59 -5.93 18.40
C PRO A 126 12.12 -7.37 18.65
N ASN A 127 11.24 -7.59 19.63
CA ASN A 127 10.68 -8.90 19.94
C ASN A 127 9.79 -9.46 18.80
N LEU A 128 9.34 -8.63 17.85
CA LEU A 128 8.53 -9.04 16.70
C LEU A 128 9.34 -9.21 15.40
N MET A 129 10.68 -9.11 15.45
CA MET A 129 11.52 -9.22 14.26
C MET A 129 11.58 -10.64 13.69
N THR A 130 11.45 -11.66 14.54
CA THR A 130 11.59 -13.05 14.13
C THR A 130 10.34 -13.59 13.43
N LYS A 131 10.53 -14.52 12.50
CA LYS A 131 9.41 -15.17 11.81
C LYS A 131 8.48 -15.89 12.78
N ASP A 132 9.03 -16.52 13.83
CA ASP A 132 8.26 -17.23 14.85
C ASP A 132 7.40 -16.28 15.68
N ALA A 133 7.92 -15.11 16.07
CA ALA A 133 7.14 -14.08 16.74
C ALA A 133 6.01 -13.54 15.84
N GLN A 134 6.30 -13.31 14.55
CA GLN A 134 5.28 -12.87 13.59
C GLN A 134 4.24 -13.95 13.26
N GLN A 135 4.58 -15.21 13.44
CA GLN A 135 3.61 -16.30 13.33
C GLN A 135 2.65 -16.33 14.53
N GLN A 136 3.14 -16.04 15.72
CA GLN A 136 2.34 -15.97 16.94
C GLN A 136 1.52 -14.66 17.00
N ILE A 137 2.13 -13.55 16.60
CA ILE A 137 1.55 -12.20 16.61
C ILE A 137 1.67 -11.58 15.21
N PRO A 138 0.79 -11.96 14.27
CA PRO A 138 0.85 -11.46 12.91
C PRO A 138 0.42 -9.99 12.83
N HIS A 139 1.13 -9.18 12.05
CA HIS A 139 0.64 -7.85 11.66
C HIS A 139 -0.51 -7.96 10.64
N ALA A 140 -0.48 -8.95 9.75
CA ALA A 140 -1.45 -9.16 8.67
C ALA A 140 -1.76 -7.86 7.88
N TRP A 141 -0.75 -6.97 7.73
CA TRP A 141 -0.89 -5.67 7.06
C TRP A 141 -0.33 -5.68 5.62
N LYS A 142 0.44 -6.68 5.27
CA LYS A 142 0.66 -7.14 3.90
C LYS A 142 -0.19 -8.39 3.72
N ALA A 143 -1.12 -8.36 2.76
CA ALA A 143 -2.00 -9.49 2.50
C ALA A 143 -1.19 -10.74 2.09
N GLY A 144 -1.62 -11.91 2.53
CA GLY A 144 -0.93 -13.17 2.29
C GLY A 144 -1.02 -14.12 3.48
N TRP A 145 0.05 -14.89 3.73
CA TRP A 145 0.07 -15.94 4.75
C TRP A 145 -0.27 -15.44 6.17
N GLN A 146 0.13 -14.22 6.54
CA GLN A 146 -0.22 -13.66 7.85
C GLN A 146 -1.72 -13.34 7.98
N THR A 147 -2.39 -12.97 6.88
CA THR A 147 -3.85 -12.76 6.88
C THR A 147 -4.56 -14.07 7.13
N VAL A 148 -4.13 -15.14 6.45
CA VAL A 148 -4.67 -16.49 6.64
C VAL A 148 -4.40 -17.00 8.06
N ASN A 149 -3.18 -16.77 8.56
CA ASN A 149 -2.80 -17.17 9.92
C ASN A 149 -3.64 -16.43 10.98
N LEU A 150 -3.82 -15.10 10.84
CA LEU A 150 -4.65 -14.34 11.76
C LEU A 150 -6.12 -14.82 11.73
N ARG A 151 -6.66 -15.12 10.55
CA ARG A 151 -8.00 -15.70 10.42
C ARG A 151 -8.11 -17.03 11.18
N LYS A 152 -7.14 -17.94 11.02
CA LYS A 152 -7.10 -19.21 11.74
C LYS A 152 -7.05 -19.01 13.26
N GLN A 153 -6.27 -18.05 13.76
CA GLN A 153 -6.23 -17.74 15.18
C GLN A 153 -7.59 -17.25 15.70
N LEU A 154 -8.30 -16.40 14.93
CA LEU A 154 -9.65 -15.96 15.28
C LEU A 154 -10.66 -17.12 15.31
N GLU A 155 -10.56 -18.06 14.39
CA GLU A 155 -11.41 -19.27 14.37
C GLU A 155 -11.15 -20.19 15.56
N GLN A 156 -9.89 -20.35 15.94
CA GLN A 156 -9.47 -21.22 17.05
C GLN A 156 -9.70 -20.60 18.43
N MET A 157 -9.78 -19.27 18.52
CA MET A 157 -10.05 -18.59 19.78
C MET A 157 -11.41 -19.02 20.36
N PRO A 158 -11.52 -19.34 21.66
CA PRO A 158 -12.80 -19.68 22.26
C PRO A 158 -13.79 -18.49 22.27
N ASP A 159 -15.08 -18.76 22.36
CA ASP A 159 -16.05 -17.71 22.65
C ASP A 159 -15.78 -17.14 24.06
N GLY A 160 -15.87 -15.82 24.19
CA GLY A 160 -15.44 -15.08 25.38
C GLY A 160 -13.97 -14.64 25.33
N GLY A 161 -13.20 -15.04 24.30
CA GLY A 161 -11.81 -14.61 24.12
C GLY A 161 -11.68 -13.15 23.72
N VAL A 162 -10.47 -12.60 23.87
CA VAL A 162 -10.12 -11.20 23.60
C VAL A 162 -9.18 -11.11 22.41
N PHE A 163 -9.62 -10.43 21.36
CA PHE A 163 -8.78 -9.98 20.26
C PHE A 163 -8.28 -8.56 20.54
N VAL A 164 -6.97 -8.38 20.53
CA VAL A 164 -6.35 -7.05 20.67
C VAL A 164 -5.66 -6.67 19.37
N MET A 165 -5.92 -5.45 18.89
CA MET A 165 -5.24 -4.89 17.73
C MET A 165 -4.59 -3.57 18.09
N THR A 166 -3.33 -3.35 17.61
CA THR A 166 -2.64 -2.06 17.77
C THR A 166 -2.58 -1.30 16.45
N ILE A 167 -2.72 0.02 16.54
CA ILE A 167 -2.61 0.95 15.39
C ILE A 167 -1.40 1.85 15.62
N PRO A 168 -0.43 1.91 14.69
CA PRO A 168 0.74 2.76 14.84
C PRO A 168 0.39 4.24 14.66
N LYS A 169 1.30 5.13 15.07
CA LYS A 169 1.21 6.56 14.77
C LYS A 169 1.19 6.79 13.25
N ALA A 170 0.31 7.68 12.79
CA ALA A 170 0.30 8.09 11.38
C ALA A 170 1.60 8.84 11.00
N PRO A 171 2.03 8.77 9.72
CA PRO A 171 1.35 8.16 8.57
C PRO A 171 1.62 6.66 8.44
N TYR A 172 0.58 5.91 8.06
CA TYR A 172 0.67 4.49 7.71
C TYR A 172 -0.24 4.18 6.51
N ARG A 173 0.00 3.03 5.86
CA ARG A 173 -0.78 2.58 4.71
C ARG A 173 -2.22 2.27 5.11
N CYS A 174 -3.19 2.67 4.26
CA CYS A 174 -4.62 2.44 4.44
C CYS A 174 -5.16 3.05 5.75
N PRO A 175 -5.24 4.40 5.84
CA PRO A 175 -5.71 5.07 7.07
C PRO A 175 -7.02 4.54 7.66
N PRO A 176 -8.07 4.17 6.89
CA PRO A 176 -9.28 3.57 7.43
C PRO A 176 -9.17 2.06 7.75
N GLY A 177 -8.13 1.40 7.25
CA GLY A 177 -8.03 -0.07 7.27
C GLY A 177 -8.07 -0.72 8.65
N PRO A 178 -7.42 -0.16 9.70
CA PRO A 178 -7.49 -0.75 11.03
C PRO A 178 -8.91 -0.72 11.61
N TYR A 179 -9.62 0.38 11.42
CA TYR A 179 -10.99 0.55 11.92
C TYR A 179 -11.99 -0.36 11.18
N GLU A 180 -11.77 -0.57 9.88
CA GLU A 180 -12.49 -1.60 9.10
C GLU A 180 -12.19 -3.00 9.64
N ARG A 181 -10.90 -3.32 9.94
CA ARG A 181 -10.52 -4.61 10.53
C ARG A 181 -11.24 -4.86 11.84
N ALA A 182 -11.33 -3.86 12.71
CA ALA A 182 -12.10 -3.96 13.95
C ALA A 182 -13.57 -4.30 13.69
N CYS A 183 -14.19 -3.68 12.68
CA CYS A 183 -15.57 -3.99 12.28
C CYS A 183 -15.69 -5.42 11.72
N GLN A 184 -14.76 -5.88 10.88
CA GLN A 184 -14.82 -7.21 10.28
C GLN A 184 -14.64 -8.32 11.34
N VAL A 185 -13.72 -8.14 12.28
CA VAL A 185 -13.56 -9.08 13.41
C VAL A 185 -14.77 -9.06 14.33
N ALA A 186 -15.31 -7.86 14.63
CA ALA A 186 -16.50 -7.72 15.45
C ALA A 186 -17.75 -8.33 14.80
N SER A 187 -17.89 -8.20 13.48
CA SER A 187 -18.97 -8.85 12.71
C SER A 187 -18.88 -10.37 12.81
N TYR A 188 -17.68 -10.92 12.65
CA TYR A 188 -17.43 -12.34 12.84
C TYR A 188 -17.75 -12.79 14.27
N PHE A 189 -17.33 -12.05 15.29
CA PHE A 189 -17.63 -12.37 16.69
C PHE A 189 -19.12 -12.33 16.98
N LYS A 190 -19.81 -11.29 16.52
CA LYS A 190 -21.25 -11.16 16.70
C LYS A 190 -22.02 -12.39 16.17
N ALA A 191 -21.56 -12.96 15.05
CA ALA A 191 -22.20 -14.12 14.44
C ALA A 191 -21.78 -15.48 15.07
N HIS A 192 -20.54 -15.59 15.54
CA HIS A 192 -19.95 -16.90 15.88
C HIS A 192 -19.40 -16.99 17.31
N LYS A 193 -19.09 -15.86 17.96
CA LYS A 193 -18.43 -15.78 19.28
C LYS A 193 -18.94 -14.54 20.03
N PRO A 194 -20.25 -14.50 20.39
CA PRO A 194 -20.92 -13.27 20.83
C PRO A 194 -20.43 -12.73 22.19
N ASN A 195 -19.75 -13.54 22.99
CA ASN A 195 -19.17 -13.11 24.27
C ASN A 195 -17.75 -12.55 24.14
N SER A 196 -17.16 -12.61 22.94
CA SER A 196 -15.78 -12.18 22.67
C SER A 196 -15.66 -10.66 22.52
N LYS A 197 -14.44 -10.13 22.68
CA LYS A 197 -14.12 -8.69 22.64
C LYS A 197 -13.10 -8.37 21.57
N VAL A 198 -13.22 -7.18 21.00
CA VAL A 198 -12.26 -6.51 20.12
C VAL A 198 -11.76 -5.27 20.84
N ILE A 199 -10.50 -5.24 21.24
CA ILE A 199 -9.85 -4.06 21.85
C ILE A 199 -8.93 -3.45 20.80
N VAL A 200 -9.13 -2.17 20.51
CA VAL A 200 -8.33 -1.39 19.56
C VAL A 200 -7.48 -0.40 20.33
N LEU A 201 -6.16 -0.61 20.35
CA LEU A 201 -5.18 0.29 20.95
C LEU A 201 -4.62 1.19 19.86
N ASP A 202 -5.05 2.44 19.79
CA ASP A 202 -4.67 3.39 18.75
C ASP A 202 -3.63 4.38 19.30
N ALA A 203 -2.44 4.45 18.69
CA ALA A 203 -1.42 5.43 19.04
C ALA A 203 -1.81 6.87 18.68
N ASN A 204 -2.85 7.07 17.86
CA ASN A 204 -3.37 8.37 17.48
C ASN A 204 -4.36 8.89 18.51
N ALA A 205 -4.54 10.22 18.56
CA ALA A 205 -5.46 10.86 19.49
C ALA A 205 -6.94 10.56 19.17
N GLU A 206 -7.23 10.15 17.94
CA GLU A 206 -8.57 9.83 17.47
C GLU A 206 -8.53 8.99 16.21
N VAL A 207 -9.70 8.47 15.79
CA VAL A 207 -9.87 7.80 14.49
C VAL A 207 -9.52 8.77 13.35
N ILE A 208 -8.48 8.46 12.58
CA ILE A 208 -7.90 9.38 11.59
C ILE A 208 -8.60 9.40 10.23
N SER A 209 -9.57 8.52 10.00
CA SER A 209 -10.32 8.47 8.74
C SER A 209 -11.75 7.99 8.98
N LYS A 210 -12.75 8.68 8.42
CA LYS A 210 -14.19 8.33 8.56
C LYS A 210 -14.66 8.22 10.02
N LYS A 211 -14.09 9.03 10.93
CA LYS A 211 -14.28 8.97 12.39
C LYS A 211 -15.74 8.79 12.80
N GLY A 212 -16.61 9.72 12.39
CA GLY A 212 -18.03 9.68 12.78
C GLY A 212 -18.75 8.44 12.29
N LEU A 213 -18.40 7.92 11.12
CA LEU A 213 -19.02 6.73 10.55
C LEU A 213 -18.59 5.46 11.29
N PHE A 214 -17.30 5.28 11.62
CA PHE A 214 -16.84 4.13 12.40
C PHE A 214 -17.38 4.14 13.82
N GLN A 215 -17.35 5.29 14.51
CA GLN A 215 -17.88 5.41 15.86
C GLN A 215 -19.39 5.11 15.90
N LYS A 216 -20.14 5.57 14.90
CA LYS A 216 -21.58 5.25 14.75
C LYS A 216 -21.78 3.75 14.53
N ALA A 217 -20.98 3.11 13.67
CA ALA A 217 -21.03 1.68 13.40
C ALA A 217 -20.76 0.85 14.68
N TRP A 218 -19.69 1.16 15.41
CA TRP A 218 -19.35 0.46 16.65
C TRP A 218 -20.46 0.58 17.70
N LYS A 219 -21.00 1.79 17.89
CA LYS A 219 -22.09 2.02 18.84
C LYS A 219 -23.38 1.31 18.44
N ALA A 220 -23.72 1.27 17.15
CA ALA A 220 -25.00 0.70 16.68
C ALA A 220 -24.93 -0.82 16.48
N LEU A 221 -23.84 -1.36 15.98
CA LEU A 221 -23.73 -2.77 15.60
C LEU A 221 -22.97 -3.63 16.61
N TYR A 222 -22.00 -3.04 17.32
CA TYR A 222 -21.03 -3.75 18.18
C TYR A 222 -20.85 -3.13 19.57
N PRO A 223 -21.93 -2.68 20.26
CA PRO A 223 -21.81 -1.87 21.49
C PRO A 223 -21.11 -2.57 22.64
N ASN A 224 -21.14 -3.91 22.67
CA ASN A 224 -20.52 -4.72 23.72
C ASN A 224 -19.32 -5.53 23.21
N ILE A 225 -18.92 -5.36 21.94
CA ILE A 225 -17.87 -6.13 21.30
C ILE A 225 -16.64 -5.27 21.08
N VAL A 226 -16.78 -4.06 20.52
CA VAL A 226 -15.64 -3.17 20.19
C VAL A 226 -15.40 -2.17 21.33
N GLU A 227 -14.16 -2.16 21.81
CA GLU A 227 -13.61 -1.18 22.71
C GLU A 227 -12.47 -0.44 22.02
N TYR A 228 -12.59 0.89 21.88
CA TYR A 228 -11.59 1.74 21.24
C TYR A 228 -10.88 2.61 22.28
N ARG A 229 -9.54 2.50 22.32
CA ARG A 229 -8.66 3.26 23.21
C ARG A 229 -7.70 4.13 22.39
N PRO A 230 -7.94 5.44 22.28
CA PRO A 230 -7.00 6.38 21.68
C PRO A 230 -5.79 6.63 22.58
N ASN A 231 -4.74 7.29 22.05
CA ASN A 231 -3.51 7.62 22.78
C ASN A 231 -2.86 6.41 23.45
N SER A 232 -2.99 5.24 22.84
CA SER A 232 -2.50 3.96 23.36
C SER A 232 -1.30 3.46 22.53
N ALA A 233 -0.26 4.29 22.45
CA ALA A 233 1.00 3.89 21.83
C ALA A 233 1.62 2.71 22.57
N ILE A 234 2.05 1.69 21.80
CA ILE A 234 2.70 0.51 22.40
C ILE A 234 4.17 0.81 22.69
N VAL A 235 4.63 0.37 23.86
CA VAL A 235 6.02 0.45 24.31
C VAL A 235 6.75 -0.87 24.01
N SER A 236 6.08 -1.98 24.29
CA SER A 236 6.65 -3.32 24.03
C SER A 236 5.54 -4.38 23.92
N VAL A 237 5.94 -5.57 23.50
CA VAL A 237 5.06 -6.74 23.37
C VAL A 237 5.76 -7.94 24.02
N ASP A 238 5.07 -8.61 24.94
CA ASP A 238 5.44 -9.94 25.40
C ASP A 238 4.80 -10.97 24.45
N VAL A 239 5.64 -11.61 23.66
CA VAL A 239 5.20 -12.60 22.66
C VAL A 239 4.67 -13.86 23.32
N ALA A 240 5.32 -14.30 24.41
CA ALA A 240 4.97 -15.57 25.07
C ALA A 240 3.59 -15.52 25.74
N THR A 241 3.25 -14.38 26.35
CA THR A 241 1.97 -14.19 27.03
C THR A 241 0.93 -13.47 26.17
N LYS A 242 1.29 -13.03 24.95
CA LYS A 242 0.48 -12.19 24.06
C LYS A 242 -0.02 -10.92 24.77
N THR A 243 0.87 -10.25 25.49
CA THR A 243 0.56 -9.04 26.24
C THR A 243 1.17 -7.82 25.56
N VAL A 244 0.33 -6.80 25.31
CA VAL A 244 0.77 -5.47 24.87
C VAL A 244 1.01 -4.60 26.09
N ILE A 245 2.14 -3.93 26.10
CA ILE A 245 2.51 -2.96 27.14
C ILE A 245 2.45 -1.56 26.51
N THR A 246 1.61 -0.70 27.05
CA THR A 246 1.55 0.74 26.74
C THR A 246 2.18 1.54 27.87
N GLU A 247 2.27 2.85 27.74
CA GLU A 247 2.75 3.70 28.85
C GLU A 247 1.85 3.64 30.08
N LEU A 248 0.57 3.34 29.90
CA LEU A 248 -0.44 3.45 30.98
C LEU A 248 -1.01 2.09 31.43
N ASP A 249 -0.90 1.04 30.59
CA ASP A 249 -1.65 -0.19 30.82
C ASP A 249 -0.94 -1.42 30.19
N GLN A 250 -1.33 -2.60 30.65
CA GLN A 250 -0.95 -3.88 30.07
C GLN A 250 -2.21 -4.63 29.65
N VAL A 251 -2.29 -5.00 28.36
CA VAL A 251 -3.46 -5.65 27.80
C VAL A 251 -3.09 -7.03 27.27
N LYS A 252 -3.62 -8.07 27.91
CA LYS A 252 -3.45 -9.46 27.51
C LYS A 252 -4.50 -9.83 26.47
N ALA A 253 -4.11 -10.61 25.45
CA ALA A 253 -4.96 -11.09 24.39
C ALA A 253 -4.93 -12.62 24.26
N ASP A 254 -6.03 -13.20 23.78
CA ASP A 254 -6.05 -14.55 23.25
C ASP A 254 -5.53 -14.57 21.80
N VAL A 255 -5.92 -13.57 21.03
CA VAL A 255 -5.37 -13.30 19.70
C VAL A 255 -4.87 -11.87 19.64
N LEU A 256 -3.58 -11.69 19.31
CA LEU A 256 -2.93 -10.39 19.26
C LEU A 256 -2.49 -10.05 17.82
N ASN A 257 -2.95 -8.91 17.33
CA ASN A 257 -2.60 -8.36 16.02
C ASN A 257 -1.85 -7.03 16.19
N VAL A 258 -0.54 -7.05 16.04
CA VAL A 258 0.29 -5.84 16.14
C VAL A 258 0.63 -5.32 14.77
N ILE A 259 0.19 -4.10 14.44
CA ILE A 259 0.60 -3.39 13.23
C ILE A 259 1.79 -2.49 13.61
N PRO A 260 3.03 -2.83 13.19
CA PRO A 260 4.20 -2.04 13.56
C PRO A 260 4.20 -0.66 12.86
N PRO A 261 4.99 0.30 13.34
CA PRO A 261 5.33 1.50 12.60
C PRO A 261 5.82 1.19 11.19
N GLN A 262 5.61 2.09 10.24
CA GLN A 262 5.87 1.85 8.84
C GLN A 262 6.89 2.84 8.28
N GLN A 263 7.61 2.39 7.26
CA GLN A 263 8.61 3.15 6.51
C GLN A 263 8.55 2.77 5.03
N ALA A 264 9.31 3.46 4.19
CA ALA A 264 9.48 3.11 2.78
C ALA A 264 10.05 1.69 2.66
N GLY A 265 9.58 0.95 1.66
CA GLY A 265 10.00 -0.43 1.42
C GLY A 265 11.52 -0.54 1.25
N LYS A 266 12.11 -1.65 1.68
CA LYS A 266 13.56 -1.90 1.76
C LYS A 266 14.34 -1.53 0.50
N VAL A 267 13.74 -1.67 -0.69
CA VAL A 267 14.38 -1.31 -1.96
C VAL A 267 14.73 0.18 -2.03
N ALA A 268 13.95 1.06 -1.40
CA ALA A 268 14.26 2.48 -1.32
C ALA A 268 15.54 2.73 -0.50
N GLN A 269 15.76 1.95 0.56
CA GLN A 269 16.99 1.98 1.36
C GLN A 269 18.19 1.45 0.56
N LEU A 270 18.00 0.33 -0.17
CA LEU A 270 19.04 -0.24 -1.04
C LEU A 270 19.49 0.72 -2.16
N ALA A 271 18.63 1.64 -2.56
CA ALA A 271 18.89 2.65 -3.56
C ALA A 271 19.38 3.99 -2.97
N ASN A 272 19.52 4.10 -1.65
CA ASN A 272 19.87 5.33 -0.92
C ASN A 272 18.93 6.50 -1.26
N LEU A 273 17.62 6.26 -1.29
CA LEU A 273 16.59 7.24 -1.65
C LEU A 273 15.93 7.93 -0.45
N LEU A 274 16.40 7.64 0.76
CA LEU A 274 15.91 8.23 1.99
C LEU A 274 16.88 9.31 2.48
N GLU A 275 16.35 10.41 2.98
CA GLU A 275 17.11 11.36 3.78
C GLU A 275 17.42 10.76 5.16
N PRO A 276 18.52 11.20 5.82
CA PRO A 276 18.83 10.75 7.17
C PRO A 276 17.64 10.95 8.14
N ASP A 277 17.36 9.95 8.95
CA ASP A 277 16.30 9.96 9.98
C ASP A 277 14.88 10.22 9.47
N TYR A 278 14.65 10.09 8.16
CA TYR A 278 13.34 10.27 7.56
C TYR A 278 12.85 8.99 6.86
N PRO A 279 11.69 8.43 7.24
CA PRO A 279 11.30 7.09 6.81
C PRO A 279 10.67 7.02 5.41
N TRP A 280 10.52 8.14 4.70
CA TRP A 280 9.85 8.22 3.40
C TRP A 280 10.69 8.93 2.35
N CYS A 281 10.50 8.59 1.07
CA CYS A 281 11.23 9.18 -0.06
C CYS A 281 10.65 10.53 -0.49
N GLU A 282 11.46 11.57 -0.58
CA GLU A 282 11.07 12.85 -1.15
C GLU A 282 11.16 12.85 -2.68
N VAL A 283 10.14 13.41 -3.32
CA VAL A 283 10.02 13.46 -4.79
C VAL A 283 9.53 14.82 -5.28
N ASP A 284 9.74 15.07 -6.56
CA ASP A 284 9.02 16.11 -7.30
C ASP A 284 7.65 15.57 -7.73
N PHE A 285 6.55 16.23 -7.37
CA PHE A 285 5.19 15.72 -7.62
C PHE A 285 4.73 15.83 -9.08
N LEU A 286 5.47 16.53 -9.95
CA LEU A 286 5.17 16.56 -11.39
C LEU A 286 5.74 15.35 -12.12
N THR A 287 6.85 14.80 -11.62
CA THR A 287 7.58 13.70 -12.28
C THR A 287 7.74 12.47 -11.42
N TYR A 288 7.55 12.59 -10.11
CA TYR A 288 7.93 11.60 -9.10
C TYR A 288 9.45 11.29 -9.05
N GLU A 289 10.28 12.11 -9.72
CA GLU A 289 11.73 11.98 -9.63
C GLU A 289 12.19 12.24 -8.19
N SER A 290 13.09 11.38 -7.71
CA SER A 290 13.68 11.48 -6.38
C SER A 290 14.50 12.77 -6.25
N LYS A 291 14.43 13.43 -5.09
CA LYS A 291 15.25 14.62 -4.83
C LYS A 291 16.72 14.33 -4.60
N VAL A 292 17.07 13.07 -4.34
CA VAL A 292 18.46 12.65 -4.05
C VAL A 292 19.12 11.87 -5.18
N ALA A 293 18.35 11.37 -6.16
CA ALA A 293 18.90 10.56 -7.25
C ALA A 293 18.25 10.91 -8.60
N PRO A 294 18.97 11.53 -9.53
CA PRO A 294 18.45 11.88 -10.85
C PRO A 294 18.15 10.63 -11.68
N ASN A 295 17.10 10.72 -12.52
CA ASN A 295 16.57 9.62 -13.34
C ASN A 295 16.01 8.43 -12.53
N VAL A 296 15.80 8.60 -11.23
CA VAL A 296 15.15 7.63 -10.36
C VAL A 296 13.85 8.22 -9.85
N HIS A 297 12.74 7.53 -10.09
CA HIS A 297 11.40 7.94 -9.68
C HIS A 297 10.91 7.03 -8.56
N VAL A 298 10.21 7.59 -7.57
CA VAL A 298 9.60 6.80 -6.49
C VAL A 298 8.09 7.02 -6.51
N ILE A 299 7.31 5.94 -6.49
CA ILE A 299 5.85 6.00 -6.52
C ILE A 299 5.22 5.07 -5.47
N GLY A 300 3.95 5.33 -5.15
CA GLY A 300 3.18 4.55 -4.19
C GLY A 300 3.47 4.91 -2.75
N ASP A 301 3.26 3.96 -1.86
CA ASP A 301 3.26 4.20 -0.40
C ASP A 301 4.62 4.62 0.18
N SER A 302 5.73 4.43 -0.56
CA SER A 302 7.07 4.86 -0.14
C SER A 302 7.28 6.38 -0.18
N VAL A 303 6.40 7.11 -0.90
CA VAL A 303 6.55 8.55 -1.11
C VAL A 303 6.20 9.34 0.14
N SER A 304 7.05 10.33 0.46
CA SER A 304 6.75 11.38 1.43
C SER A 304 5.70 12.33 0.86
N SER A 305 4.50 12.30 1.42
CA SER A 305 3.43 13.21 1.00
C SER A 305 2.36 13.33 2.07
N GLY A 306 1.58 14.41 2.02
CA GLY A 306 0.32 14.54 2.76
C GLY A 306 -0.85 13.73 2.16
N LEU A 307 -0.60 12.93 1.13
CA LEU A 307 -1.60 12.12 0.45
C LEU A 307 -1.82 10.80 1.18
N PRO A 308 -3.04 10.23 1.10
CA PRO A 308 -3.30 8.91 1.69
C PRO A 308 -2.42 7.83 1.05
N LYS A 309 -1.79 6.99 1.86
CA LYS A 309 -1.10 5.79 1.36
C LYS A 309 -2.14 4.70 1.07
N SER A 310 -2.51 4.54 -0.20
CA SER A 310 -3.56 3.61 -0.64
C SER A 310 -3.30 3.08 -2.04
N ALA A 311 -3.94 1.96 -2.40
CA ALA A 311 -3.84 1.39 -3.74
C ALA A 311 -4.29 2.37 -4.84
N HIS A 312 -5.40 3.08 -4.65
CA HIS A 312 -5.91 4.04 -5.63
C HIS A 312 -4.99 5.26 -5.76
N MET A 313 -4.45 5.78 -4.65
CA MET A 313 -3.44 6.85 -4.71
C MET A 313 -2.18 6.37 -5.42
N ALA A 314 -1.73 5.14 -5.14
CA ALA A 314 -0.56 4.55 -5.79
C ALA A 314 -0.74 4.44 -7.32
N THR A 315 -1.94 4.05 -7.80
CA THR A 315 -2.23 4.04 -9.26
C THR A 315 -2.33 5.46 -9.84
N SER A 316 -2.85 6.44 -9.10
CA SER A 316 -2.86 7.85 -9.53
C SER A 316 -1.45 8.43 -9.67
N GLN A 317 -0.60 8.21 -8.69
CA GLN A 317 0.82 8.59 -8.74
C GLN A 317 1.55 7.92 -9.93
N ALA A 318 1.28 6.63 -10.13
CA ALA A 318 1.87 5.86 -11.22
C ALA A 318 1.52 6.42 -12.61
N ARG A 319 0.27 6.85 -12.82
CA ARG A 319 -0.16 7.46 -14.09
C ARG A 319 0.54 8.80 -14.33
N VAL A 320 0.65 9.66 -13.31
CA VAL A 320 1.37 10.94 -13.43
C VAL A 320 2.84 10.69 -13.71
N CYS A 321 3.50 9.78 -12.99
CA CYS A 321 4.88 9.39 -13.23
C CYS A 321 5.08 8.83 -14.65
N ALA A 322 4.19 7.94 -15.10
CA ALA A 322 4.25 7.36 -16.45
C ALA A 322 4.12 8.41 -17.54
N SER A 323 3.14 9.33 -17.41
CA SER A 323 2.98 10.45 -18.34
C SER A 323 4.24 11.32 -18.38
N ALA A 324 4.77 11.70 -17.21
CA ALA A 324 5.97 12.52 -17.12
C ALA A 324 7.18 11.82 -17.77
N ILE A 325 7.38 10.52 -17.53
CA ILE A 325 8.49 9.77 -18.15
C ILE A 325 8.34 9.74 -19.67
N VAL A 326 7.14 9.50 -20.19
CA VAL A 326 6.91 9.49 -21.65
C VAL A 326 7.24 10.85 -22.28
N GLU A 327 6.84 11.95 -21.66
CA GLU A 327 7.16 13.30 -22.14
C GLU A 327 8.67 13.62 -22.01
N LEU A 328 9.28 13.31 -20.87
CA LEU A 328 10.72 13.51 -20.66
C LEU A 328 11.58 12.71 -21.66
N MET A 329 11.14 11.51 -22.06
CA MET A 329 11.85 10.69 -23.04
C MET A 329 11.74 11.27 -24.47
N LYS A 330 10.72 12.10 -24.73
CA LYS A 330 10.58 12.88 -25.95
C LYS A 330 11.30 14.24 -25.91
N GLY A 331 11.91 14.59 -24.77
CA GLY A 331 12.49 15.92 -24.53
C GLY A 331 11.44 17.01 -24.28
N GLN A 332 10.25 16.63 -23.86
CA GLN A 332 9.14 17.53 -23.55
C GLN A 332 8.97 17.74 -22.05
N SER A 333 8.27 18.79 -21.65
CA SER A 333 7.96 19.05 -20.24
C SER A 333 6.77 18.21 -19.79
N PRO A 334 6.77 17.73 -18.52
CA PRO A 334 5.62 17.04 -17.95
C PRO A 334 4.41 17.99 -17.77
N ASP A 335 3.24 17.39 -17.51
CA ASP A 335 2.03 18.14 -17.17
C ASP A 335 2.28 19.05 -15.95
N PRO A 336 2.11 20.38 -16.07
CA PRO A 336 2.34 21.30 -14.95
C PRO A 336 1.22 21.31 -13.90
N ALA A 337 0.10 20.63 -14.15
CA ALA A 337 -1.08 20.66 -13.30
C ALA A 337 -1.74 19.27 -13.12
N PRO A 338 -0.99 18.24 -12.69
CA PRO A 338 -1.53 16.90 -12.53
C PRO A 338 -2.63 16.85 -11.46
N VAL A 339 -3.61 15.98 -11.70
CA VAL A 339 -4.73 15.72 -10.80
C VAL A 339 -4.71 14.27 -10.34
N PHE A 340 -4.90 14.05 -9.04
CA PHE A 340 -5.02 12.72 -8.46
C PHE A 340 -6.41 12.50 -7.91
N ALA A 341 -6.90 11.28 -8.02
CA ALA A 341 -8.12 10.84 -7.35
C ALA A 341 -7.80 9.75 -6.34
N ASN A 342 -8.50 9.76 -5.23
CA ASN A 342 -8.42 8.69 -4.24
C ASN A 342 -9.80 8.37 -3.67
N THR A 343 -10.18 7.11 -3.73
CA THR A 343 -11.38 6.58 -3.08
C THR A 343 -11.00 5.37 -2.26
N CYS A 344 -11.42 5.34 -0.99
CA CYS A 344 -11.22 4.22 -0.10
C CYS A 344 -12.56 3.78 0.49
N TYR A 345 -13.01 2.58 0.10
CA TYR A 345 -14.15 1.92 0.72
C TYR A 345 -13.73 1.22 2.00
N SER A 346 -14.69 1.05 2.92
CA SER A 346 -14.51 0.24 4.13
C SER A 346 -15.82 -0.46 4.47
N PHE A 347 -15.76 -1.76 4.64
CA PHE A 347 -16.87 -2.56 5.10
C PHE A 347 -17.00 -2.49 6.63
N ILE A 348 -18.23 -2.32 7.13
CA ILE A 348 -18.52 -2.35 8.56
C ILE A 348 -19.14 -3.68 9.02
N ASP A 349 -19.60 -4.50 8.09
CA ASP A 349 -20.01 -5.90 8.25
C ASP A 349 -19.81 -6.65 6.91
N ASP A 350 -20.57 -7.71 6.64
CA ASP A 350 -20.48 -8.50 5.41
C ASP A 350 -21.10 -7.80 4.17
N LYS A 351 -21.93 -6.78 4.35
CA LYS A 351 -22.72 -6.11 3.29
C LYS A 351 -22.61 -4.60 3.29
N LEU A 352 -22.59 -3.99 4.47
CA LEU A 352 -22.62 -2.54 4.61
C LEU A 352 -21.21 -1.98 4.48
N ALA A 353 -21.05 -1.03 3.57
CA ALA A 353 -19.79 -0.28 3.42
C ALA A 353 -20.01 1.22 3.43
N MET A 354 -18.93 1.95 3.45
CA MET A 354 -18.84 3.40 3.39
C MET A 354 -17.54 3.82 2.72
N HIS A 355 -17.51 5.00 2.11
CA HIS A 355 -16.31 5.48 1.45
C HIS A 355 -15.80 6.83 1.98
N VAL A 356 -14.57 7.16 1.63
CA VAL A 356 -14.00 8.50 1.56
C VAL A 356 -13.44 8.69 0.15
N ALA A 357 -13.77 9.81 -0.48
CA ALA A 357 -13.29 10.14 -1.82
C ALA A 357 -12.80 11.59 -1.86
N ASN A 358 -11.64 11.80 -2.45
CA ASN A 358 -11.05 13.12 -2.63
C ASN A 358 -10.36 13.21 -3.99
N VAL A 359 -10.32 14.42 -4.54
CA VAL A 359 -9.48 14.81 -5.66
C VAL A 359 -8.39 15.73 -5.11
N TYR A 360 -7.19 15.63 -5.67
CA TYR A 360 -6.04 16.43 -5.28
C TYR A 360 -5.47 17.11 -6.53
N ARG A 361 -5.04 18.34 -6.39
CA ARG A 361 -4.42 19.16 -7.44
C ARG A 361 -3.04 19.63 -7.01
N TYR A 362 -2.19 19.92 -7.95
CA TYR A 362 -0.88 20.50 -7.68
C TYR A 362 -0.98 21.98 -7.31
N ASP A 363 -0.36 22.35 -6.19
CA ASP A 363 -0.16 23.74 -5.75
C ASP A 363 1.26 24.16 -6.16
N ALA A 364 1.37 24.85 -7.30
CA ALA A 364 2.65 25.21 -7.89
C ALA A 364 3.53 26.12 -7.00
N PRO A 365 2.99 27.12 -6.28
CA PRO A 365 3.77 27.90 -5.31
C PRO A 365 4.39 27.07 -4.20
N LYS A 366 3.67 26.09 -3.67
CA LYS A 366 4.13 25.21 -2.57
C LYS A 366 4.85 23.98 -3.07
N LYS A 367 4.73 23.62 -4.34
CA LYS A 367 5.24 22.39 -4.95
C LYS A 367 4.74 21.12 -4.26
N ILE A 368 3.49 21.09 -3.81
CA ILE A 368 2.84 19.95 -3.16
C ILE A 368 1.46 19.66 -3.75
N MET A 369 0.94 18.47 -3.49
CA MET A 369 -0.45 18.13 -3.79
C MET A 369 -1.36 18.55 -2.64
N VAL A 370 -2.45 19.24 -2.96
CA VAL A 370 -3.46 19.70 -2.00
C VAL A 370 -4.84 19.18 -2.36
N PRO A 371 -5.73 18.96 -1.38
CA PRO A 371 -7.11 18.59 -1.66
C PRO A 371 -7.81 19.66 -2.51
N ALA A 372 -8.56 19.23 -3.52
CA ALA A 372 -9.52 20.05 -4.22
C ALA A 372 -10.86 20.08 -3.45
N GLU A 373 -11.70 21.05 -3.76
CA GLU A 373 -13.06 21.13 -3.22
C GLU A 373 -13.93 19.96 -3.71
N GLY A 374 -14.97 19.60 -2.95
CA GLY A 374 -15.96 18.59 -3.34
C GLY A 374 -15.64 17.16 -2.91
N GLY A 375 -14.54 16.92 -2.17
CA GLY A 375 -14.29 15.63 -1.54
C GLY A 375 -15.18 15.39 -0.30
N GLY A 376 -15.25 14.15 0.17
CA GLY A 376 -16.02 13.84 1.35
C GLY A 376 -16.10 12.37 1.71
N VAL A 377 -17.00 12.08 2.63
CA VAL A 377 -17.32 10.72 3.10
C VAL A 377 -18.78 10.41 2.81
N SER A 378 -19.13 9.11 2.76
CA SER A 378 -20.53 8.68 2.69
C SER A 378 -21.37 9.32 3.78
N ALA A 379 -22.63 9.66 3.49
CA ALA A 379 -23.57 10.17 4.51
C ALA A 379 -23.83 9.13 5.62
N HIS A 380 -23.87 7.85 5.23
CA HIS A 380 -24.01 6.69 6.12
C HIS A 380 -23.49 5.43 5.41
N ALA A 381 -23.23 4.38 6.19
CA ALA A 381 -22.93 3.08 5.62
C ALA A 381 -24.21 2.45 5.05
N SER A 382 -24.09 1.79 3.88
CA SER A 382 -25.23 1.15 3.21
C SER A 382 -24.83 -0.08 2.41
N ALA A 383 -25.79 -0.92 2.05
CA ALA A 383 -25.58 -2.06 1.17
C ALA A 383 -25.24 -1.62 -0.27
N GLN A 384 -25.75 -0.47 -0.72
CA GLN A 384 -25.39 0.11 -2.00
C GLN A 384 -23.91 0.48 -2.06
N GLU A 385 -23.36 1.05 -0.99
CA GLU A 385 -21.91 1.30 -0.84
C GLU A 385 -21.12 -0.01 -0.86
N GLY A 386 -21.64 -1.10 -0.31
CA GLY A 386 -21.04 -2.43 -0.40
C GLY A 386 -20.95 -2.93 -1.85
N VAL A 387 -22.00 -2.74 -2.64
CA VAL A 387 -21.97 -3.04 -4.09
C VAL A 387 -20.93 -2.20 -4.81
N TYR A 388 -20.87 -0.90 -4.52
CA TYR A 388 -19.86 0.00 -5.11
C TYR A 388 -18.43 -0.41 -4.71
N ALA A 389 -18.22 -0.81 -3.47
CA ALA A 389 -16.92 -1.28 -2.99
C ALA A 389 -16.42 -2.52 -3.74
N GLN A 390 -17.30 -3.49 -3.98
CA GLN A 390 -16.98 -4.70 -4.75
C GLN A 390 -16.66 -4.35 -6.22
N ALA A 391 -17.49 -3.51 -6.86
CA ALA A 391 -17.27 -3.06 -8.24
C ALA A 391 -15.96 -2.26 -8.37
N TRP A 392 -15.68 -1.39 -7.41
CA TRP A 392 -14.41 -0.64 -7.37
C TRP A 392 -13.20 -1.57 -7.30
N ALA A 393 -13.26 -2.60 -6.45
CA ALA A 393 -12.17 -3.56 -6.33
C ALA A 393 -11.93 -4.32 -7.64
N GLN A 394 -12.99 -4.81 -8.28
CA GLN A 394 -12.90 -5.47 -9.58
C GLN A 394 -12.30 -4.56 -10.65
N ASN A 395 -12.74 -3.29 -10.70
CA ASN A 395 -12.26 -2.33 -11.68
C ASN A 395 -10.78 -1.98 -11.47
N ILE A 396 -10.32 -1.77 -10.23
CA ILE A 396 -8.91 -1.45 -9.99
C ILE A 396 -8.01 -2.67 -10.28
N TRP A 397 -8.46 -3.89 -9.99
CA TRP A 397 -7.72 -5.11 -10.36
C TRP A 397 -7.63 -5.29 -11.86
N ALA A 398 -8.74 -5.12 -12.59
CA ALA A 398 -8.73 -5.15 -14.04
C ALA A 398 -7.83 -4.08 -14.64
N ASP A 399 -7.91 -2.82 -14.16
CA ASP A 399 -7.05 -1.76 -14.67
C ASP A 399 -5.55 -2.04 -14.41
N VAL A 400 -5.19 -2.62 -13.28
CA VAL A 400 -3.78 -2.87 -12.94
C VAL A 400 -3.22 -4.10 -13.63
N LEU A 401 -4.03 -5.17 -13.82
CA LEU A 401 -3.54 -6.51 -14.14
C LEU A 401 -3.90 -7.00 -15.56
N THR A 402 -4.65 -6.22 -16.33
CA THR A 402 -5.02 -6.55 -17.72
C THR A 402 -4.55 -5.43 -18.66
#